data_3602726215a13e8510871b6a5a660802
#
_entry.id   3602726215a13e8510871b6a5a660802
#
_cell.length_a   1.000
_cell.length_b   1.000
_cell.length_c   1.000
_cell.angle_alpha   90.00
_cell.angle_beta   90.00
_cell.angle_gamma   90.00
#
_symmetry.space_group_name_H-M   'P 1'
#
loop_
_entity.id
_entity.type
_entity.pdbx_description
1 polymer ?
#
loop_
_entity_poly.entity_id
_entity_poly.type
_entity_poly.pdbx_seq_one_letter_code
_entity_poly.pdbx_strand_id
1 'polypeptide(L)'
;MTSNYSVNDLDDFIQTEVLPPNARDAYEADLLDAFGGGGLSETRRGVIIVADRSWSVNRVMKAINAGLHNLCKDIADDPLSAGIVDVALVSFGTDVTVHNLRNGGSVESADYERDIDDIFVPASKVSGDLELKAGGLTSLNQALLTACELEGKYAHRVKEKTRKAPYKTVVVLLTDGHDEPAGDVSAAADRISKLVESGKVLFLPFGYGDYSEDEFAELCRVDGMWFKLSDDKGKAIAEAFKLIGASMRVMSEPGAAGSERQLFEECLNTRPDVQVCTLDDFVRGNQ
;
A
#
# COMPACT_ATOMS: atom_id res chain seq x y z
N MET A 1 -35.00 27.82 -6.19
CA MET A 1 -35.21 27.12 -7.47
C MET A 1 -33.95 26.39 -7.79
N THR A 2 -33.85 25.12 -7.41
CA THR A 2 -32.71 24.24 -7.69
C THR A 2 -32.98 23.57 -9.02
N SER A 3 -32.23 23.93 -10.05
CA SER A 3 -32.29 23.27 -11.36
C SER A 3 -31.54 21.93 -11.26
N ASN A 4 -32.28 20.85 -11.38
CA ASN A 4 -31.74 19.52 -11.56
C ASN A 4 -31.25 19.37 -13.01
N TYR A 5 -29.96 19.49 -13.28
CA TYR A 5 -29.40 19.04 -14.55
C TYR A 5 -29.08 17.54 -14.43
N SER A 6 -29.51 16.75 -15.40
CA SER A 6 -29.20 15.32 -15.50
C SER A 6 -27.85 15.12 -16.20
N VAL A 7 -27.19 13.98 -15.96
CA VAL A 7 -25.91 13.62 -16.60
C VAL A 7 -26.02 13.63 -18.14
N ASN A 8 -27.21 13.35 -18.68
CA ASN A 8 -27.48 13.38 -20.14
C ASN A 8 -27.44 14.79 -20.74
N ASP A 9 -27.72 15.83 -19.94
CA ASP A 9 -27.65 17.22 -20.41
C ASP A 9 -26.21 17.70 -20.61
N LEU A 10 -25.23 17.07 -19.94
CA LEU A 10 -23.82 17.38 -20.08
C LEU A 10 -23.24 16.79 -21.37
N ASP A 11 -23.61 15.56 -21.73
CA ASP A 11 -23.15 14.90 -22.95
C ASP A 11 -23.65 15.62 -24.24
N ASP A 12 -24.87 16.15 -24.22
CA ASP A 12 -25.43 16.97 -25.32
C ASP A 12 -24.70 18.32 -25.43
N PHE A 13 -24.27 18.92 -24.34
CA PHE A 13 -23.56 20.20 -24.37
C PHE A 13 -22.12 20.04 -24.92
N ILE A 14 -21.44 18.92 -24.58
CA ILE A 14 -20.08 18.62 -25.05
C ILE A 14 -20.07 18.31 -26.55
N GLN A 15 -21.16 17.79 -27.13
CA GLN A 15 -21.21 17.44 -28.56
C GLN A 15 -21.51 18.64 -29.49
N THR A 16 -21.99 19.75 -28.96
CA THR A 16 -22.42 20.90 -29.78
C THR A 16 -21.39 22.01 -29.92
N GLU A 17 -20.34 22.07 -29.09
CA GLU A 17 -19.24 23.02 -29.26
C GLU A 17 -17.92 22.28 -29.62
N VAL A 18 -17.45 22.50 -30.84
CA VAL A 18 -16.12 22.00 -31.29
C VAL A 18 -15.07 22.87 -30.60
N LEU A 19 -14.71 22.52 -29.37
CA LEU A 19 -13.58 23.11 -28.69
C LEU A 19 -12.26 22.58 -29.29
N PRO A 20 -11.24 23.43 -29.46
CA PRO A 20 -9.92 22.96 -29.87
C PRO A 20 -9.34 21.97 -28.84
N PRO A 21 -8.53 20.97 -29.25
CA PRO A 21 -8.08 19.88 -28.37
C PRO A 21 -7.42 20.35 -27.05
N ASN A 22 -6.66 21.44 -27.10
CA ASN A 22 -6.01 22.05 -25.95
C ASN A 22 -7.00 22.78 -24.98
N ALA A 23 -8.16 23.21 -25.46
CA ALA A 23 -9.20 23.79 -24.61
C ALA A 23 -10.04 22.71 -23.92
N ARG A 24 -10.13 21.52 -24.52
CA ARG A 24 -10.81 20.36 -23.94
C ARG A 24 -10.05 19.81 -22.72
N ASP A 25 -8.74 19.66 -22.85
CA ASP A 25 -7.87 19.22 -21.75
C ASP A 25 -7.87 20.24 -20.58
N ALA A 26 -7.90 21.54 -20.89
CA ALA A 26 -8.00 22.59 -19.87
C ALA A 26 -9.38 22.62 -19.19
N TYR A 27 -10.45 22.41 -19.96
CA TYR A 27 -11.82 22.38 -19.45
C TYR A 27 -12.10 21.12 -18.62
N GLU A 28 -11.56 19.96 -19.03
CA GLU A 28 -11.59 18.72 -18.23
C GLU A 28 -10.76 18.87 -16.95
N ALA A 29 -9.62 19.57 -16.99
CA ALA A 29 -8.82 19.89 -15.82
C ALA A 29 -9.54 20.86 -14.87
N ASP A 30 -10.20 21.89 -15.40
CA ASP A 30 -11.02 22.85 -14.63
C ASP A 30 -12.29 22.21 -14.06
N LEU A 31 -12.92 21.27 -14.79
CA LEU A 31 -14.02 20.46 -14.28
C LEU A 31 -13.55 19.51 -13.18
N LEU A 32 -12.41 18.85 -13.35
CA LEU A 32 -11.78 18.03 -12.31
C LEU A 32 -11.40 18.86 -11.08
N ASP A 33 -10.97 20.10 -11.24
CA ASP A 33 -10.63 21.00 -10.13
C ASP A 33 -11.92 21.61 -9.49
N ALA A 34 -12.89 21.98 -10.28
CA ALA A 34 -14.17 22.52 -9.81
C ALA A 34 -15.09 21.46 -9.17
N PHE A 35 -15.06 20.21 -9.67
CA PHE A 35 -15.82 19.10 -9.15
C PHE A 35 -14.95 18.09 -8.38
N GLY A 36 -13.65 18.04 -8.57
CA GLY A 36 -12.70 17.19 -7.89
C GLY A 36 -12.04 17.80 -6.65
N GLY A 37 -12.04 19.13 -6.55
CA GLY A 37 -11.54 19.83 -5.34
C GLY A 37 -12.53 19.85 -4.17
N GLY A 38 -13.76 19.48 -4.38
CA GLY A 38 -14.84 19.52 -3.41
C GLY A 38 -15.58 18.21 -3.22
N GLY A 39 -14.87 17.13 -2.91
CA GLY A 39 -15.42 16.03 -2.14
C GLY A 39 -16.75 15.46 -2.58
N LEU A 40 -16.84 14.84 -3.72
CA LEU A 40 -17.79 13.76 -3.89
C LEU A 40 -17.06 12.44 -3.81
N SER A 41 -16.76 12.09 -2.56
CA SER A 41 -17.01 10.77 -1.99
C SER A 41 -16.53 9.59 -2.85
N GLU A 42 -15.39 9.71 -3.52
CA GLU A 42 -14.74 8.51 -3.99
C GLU A 42 -14.14 7.80 -2.78
N THR A 43 -14.48 6.53 -2.67
CA THR A 43 -13.88 5.66 -1.66
C THR A 43 -12.38 5.61 -1.88
N ARG A 44 -11.59 5.68 -0.80
CA ARG A 44 -10.13 5.68 -0.82
C ARG A 44 -9.59 4.28 -0.51
N ARG A 45 -8.38 3.99 -0.99
CA ARG A 45 -7.61 2.77 -0.67
C ARG A 45 -6.33 3.15 0.04
N GLY A 46 -6.12 2.60 1.24
CA GLY A 46 -4.82 2.68 1.92
C GLY A 46 -3.84 1.65 1.38
N VAL A 47 -2.58 2.05 1.21
CA VAL A 47 -1.44 1.17 0.99
C VAL A 47 -0.43 1.45 2.09
N ILE A 48 -0.21 0.48 2.98
CA ILE A 48 0.76 0.58 4.05
C ILE A 48 1.98 -0.25 3.67
N ILE A 49 3.11 0.40 3.44
CA ILE A 49 4.39 -0.26 3.25
C ILE A 49 5.06 -0.42 4.61
N VAL A 50 5.32 -1.66 5.02
CA VAL A 50 6.04 -2.01 6.24
C VAL A 50 7.42 -2.48 5.81
N ALA A 51 8.44 -1.63 5.96
CA ALA A 51 9.77 -1.83 5.40
C ALA A 51 10.80 -2.06 6.51
N ASP A 52 11.50 -3.17 6.40
CA ASP A 52 12.66 -3.48 7.23
C ASP A 52 13.79 -2.49 6.93
N ARG A 53 14.37 -1.91 7.98
CA ARG A 53 15.58 -1.09 7.93
C ARG A 53 16.68 -1.57 8.89
N SER A 54 16.60 -2.80 9.38
CA SER A 54 17.63 -3.42 10.22
C SER A 54 19.02 -3.42 9.56
N TRP A 55 20.07 -3.78 10.30
CA TRP A 55 21.41 -3.81 9.75
C TRP A 55 21.60 -4.81 8.59
N SER A 56 20.86 -5.91 8.58
CA SER A 56 20.92 -6.95 7.53
C SER A 56 20.60 -6.39 6.14
N VAL A 57 19.64 -5.45 6.06
CA VAL A 57 19.18 -4.85 4.79
C VAL A 57 20.08 -3.72 4.26
N ASN A 58 21.16 -3.36 4.94
CA ASN A 58 22.01 -2.24 4.55
C ASN A 58 22.47 -2.29 3.07
N ARG A 59 22.78 -3.50 2.57
CA ARG A 59 23.23 -3.69 1.17
C ARG A 59 22.13 -3.42 0.13
N VAL A 60 20.88 -3.56 0.52
CA VAL A 60 19.72 -3.39 -0.37
C VAL A 60 18.92 -2.12 -0.09
N MET A 61 19.29 -1.35 0.95
CA MET A 61 18.58 -0.13 1.34
C MET A 61 18.40 0.86 0.18
N LYS A 62 19.42 0.98 -0.69
CA LYS A 62 19.31 1.81 -1.89
C LYS A 62 18.22 1.32 -2.85
N ALA A 63 18.05 0.00 -2.99
CA ALA A 63 17.01 -0.58 -3.83
C ALA A 63 15.62 -0.38 -3.18
N ILE A 64 15.50 -0.49 -1.85
CA ILE A 64 14.26 -0.21 -1.11
C ILE A 64 13.85 1.25 -1.32
N ASN A 65 14.75 2.20 -1.09
CA ASN A 65 14.47 3.63 -1.28
C ASN A 65 14.06 3.96 -2.73
N ALA A 66 14.80 3.44 -3.71
CA ALA A 66 14.45 3.61 -5.12
C ALA A 66 13.09 2.96 -5.46
N GLY A 67 12.81 1.79 -4.89
CA GLY A 67 11.53 1.09 -5.06
C GLY A 67 10.35 1.88 -4.49
N LEU A 68 10.48 2.41 -3.28
CA LEU A 68 9.47 3.27 -2.65
C LEU A 68 9.18 4.51 -3.51
N HIS A 69 10.23 5.19 -3.98
CA HIS A 69 10.08 6.36 -4.83
C HIS A 69 9.38 6.02 -6.15
N ASN A 70 9.80 4.93 -6.81
CA ASN A 70 9.19 4.49 -8.06
C ASN A 70 7.73 4.06 -7.87
N LEU A 71 7.40 3.36 -6.77
CA LEU A 71 6.02 2.99 -6.44
C LEU A 71 5.12 4.23 -6.32
N CYS A 72 5.57 5.23 -5.57
CA CYS A 72 4.81 6.49 -5.43
C CYS A 72 4.63 7.18 -6.78
N LYS A 73 5.68 7.18 -7.60
CA LYS A 73 5.62 7.75 -8.95
C LYS A 73 4.65 6.98 -9.84
N ASP A 74 4.74 5.65 -9.89
CA ASP A 74 3.87 4.80 -10.72
C ASP A 74 2.38 4.97 -10.34
N ILE A 75 2.07 5.07 -9.03
CA ILE A 75 0.72 5.36 -8.54
C ILE A 75 0.27 6.77 -8.92
N ALA A 76 1.16 7.76 -8.81
CA ALA A 76 0.84 9.15 -9.13
C ALA A 76 0.65 9.40 -10.63
N ASP A 77 1.37 8.67 -11.48
CA ASP A 77 1.29 8.77 -12.94
C ASP A 77 0.07 8.05 -13.53
N ASP A 78 -0.57 7.15 -12.76
CA ASP A 78 -1.79 6.46 -13.19
C ASP A 78 -3.04 7.22 -12.69
N PRO A 79 -3.87 7.78 -13.59
CA PRO A 79 -4.99 8.65 -13.20
C PRO A 79 -6.01 8.00 -12.25
N LEU A 80 -6.26 6.69 -12.38
CA LEU A 80 -7.19 5.97 -11.52
C LEU A 80 -6.62 5.81 -10.11
N SER A 81 -5.37 5.30 -10.01
CA SER A 81 -4.71 5.10 -8.73
C SER A 81 -4.43 6.41 -8.01
N ALA A 82 -4.00 7.46 -8.74
CA ALA A 82 -3.74 8.78 -8.18
C ALA A 82 -4.97 9.37 -7.47
N GLY A 83 -6.18 9.10 -8.01
CA GLY A 83 -7.44 9.58 -7.47
C GLY A 83 -7.84 8.91 -6.15
N ILE A 84 -7.50 7.63 -5.95
CA ILE A 84 -8.07 6.83 -4.87
C ILE A 84 -7.05 6.21 -3.91
N VAL A 85 -5.76 6.14 -4.26
CA VAL A 85 -4.73 5.49 -3.44
C VAL A 85 -4.01 6.50 -2.54
N ASP A 86 -4.03 6.22 -1.23
CA ASP A 86 -3.20 6.89 -0.23
C ASP A 86 -2.12 5.94 0.26
N VAL A 87 -0.88 6.43 0.30
CA VAL A 87 0.30 5.66 0.72
C VAL A 87 0.68 6.03 2.15
N ALA A 88 1.06 5.05 2.94
CA ALA A 88 1.66 5.19 4.26
C ALA A 88 2.94 4.34 4.35
N LEU A 89 3.90 4.77 5.15
CA LEU A 89 5.15 4.06 5.39
C LEU A 89 5.39 3.87 6.87
N VAL A 90 5.58 2.61 7.25
CA VAL A 90 6.09 2.18 8.55
C VAL A 90 7.45 1.55 8.31
N SER A 91 8.50 2.05 8.91
CA SER A 91 9.82 1.38 8.87
C SER A 91 10.19 0.84 10.23
N PHE A 92 10.92 -0.26 10.26
CA PHE A 92 11.33 -0.88 11.52
C PHE A 92 12.79 -1.35 11.49
N GLY A 93 13.41 -1.20 12.63
CA GLY A 93 14.71 -1.68 13.04
C GLY A 93 14.60 -2.05 14.52
N THR A 94 15.47 -1.54 15.40
CA THR A 94 15.25 -1.60 16.86
C THR A 94 13.92 -0.94 17.26
N ASP A 95 13.62 0.18 16.62
CA ASP A 95 12.39 0.96 16.84
C ASP A 95 11.51 0.94 15.59
N VAL A 96 10.21 1.10 15.80
CA VAL A 96 9.24 1.29 14.74
C VAL A 96 9.03 2.79 14.50
N THR A 97 9.07 3.21 13.26
CA THR A 97 8.88 4.60 12.84
C THR A 97 7.73 4.70 11.87
N VAL A 98 6.72 5.48 12.21
CA VAL A 98 5.67 5.91 11.28
C VAL A 98 6.09 7.23 10.66
N HIS A 99 6.11 7.28 9.34
CA HIS A 99 6.61 8.45 8.61
C HIS A 99 5.51 9.46 8.32
N ASN A 100 5.82 10.74 8.54
CA ASN A 100 5.05 11.83 7.95
C ASN A 100 5.49 11.98 6.51
N LEU A 101 4.69 11.49 5.59
CA LEU A 101 5.06 11.45 4.17
C LEU A 101 5.02 12.81 3.46
N ARG A 102 4.47 13.86 4.09
CA ARG A 102 4.47 15.21 3.51
C ARG A 102 5.79 15.95 3.73
N ASN A 103 6.45 15.71 4.86
CA ASN A 103 7.66 16.45 5.23
C ASN A 103 8.89 15.58 5.48
N GLY A 104 8.77 14.25 5.35
CA GLY A 104 9.86 13.30 5.57
C GLY A 104 10.21 13.06 7.05
N GLY A 105 9.45 13.61 7.99
CA GLY A 105 9.63 13.40 9.44
C GLY A 105 8.98 12.10 9.94
N SER A 106 8.89 11.98 11.25
CA SER A 106 8.17 10.89 11.94
C SER A 106 6.97 11.40 12.71
N VAL A 107 6.02 10.51 12.98
CA VAL A 107 4.83 10.77 13.79
C VAL A 107 4.87 9.89 15.03
N GLU A 108 4.70 10.50 16.20
CA GLU A 108 4.61 9.78 17.47
C GLU A 108 3.26 9.06 17.62
N SER A 109 3.26 7.93 18.31
CA SER A 109 2.05 7.09 18.44
C SER A 109 0.85 7.82 19.05
N ALA A 110 1.08 8.75 19.97
CA ALA A 110 0.05 9.60 20.57
C ALA A 110 -0.65 10.52 19.55
N ASP A 111 -0.01 10.77 18.41
CA ASP A 111 -0.46 11.73 17.42
C ASP A 111 -1.03 11.07 16.14
N TYR A 112 -1.04 9.74 16.05
CA TYR A 112 -1.51 9.02 14.83
C TYR A 112 -2.92 9.42 14.40
N GLU A 113 -3.83 9.66 15.33
CA GLU A 113 -5.20 10.09 15.02
C GLU A 113 -5.22 11.52 14.44
N ARG A 114 -4.48 12.43 15.05
CA ARG A 114 -4.40 13.84 14.64
C ARG A 114 -3.73 13.98 13.29
N ASP A 115 -2.65 13.24 13.06
CA ASP A 115 -1.77 13.41 11.91
C ASP A 115 -2.01 12.34 10.82
N ILE A 116 -3.15 11.65 10.87
CA ILE A 116 -3.48 10.55 9.94
C ILE A 116 -3.44 10.99 8.48
N ASP A 117 -3.78 12.23 8.17
CA ASP A 117 -3.75 12.81 6.82
C ASP A 117 -2.33 13.17 6.34
N ASP A 118 -1.34 13.15 7.24
CA ASP A 118 0.08 13.32 6.94
C ASP A 118 0.82 11.98 6.93
N ILE A 119 0.23 10.95 7.54
CA ILE A 119 0.68 9.56 7.47
C ILE A 119 0.22 8.93 6.16
N PHE A 120 -1.08 9.05 5.85
CA PHE A 120 -1.66 8.57 4.59
C PHE A 120 -1.81 9.73 3.62
N VAL A 121 -1.01 9.75 2.59
CA VAL A 121 -1.02 10.81 1.59
C VAL A 121 -1.20 10.28 0.17
N PRO A 122 -1.87 11.01 -0.73
CA PRO A 122 -1.82 10.71 -2.14
C PRO A 122 -0.35 10.56 -2.61
N ALA A 123 -0.06 9.58 -3.43
CA ALA A 123 1.30 9.27 -3.85
C ALA A 123 2.04 10.48 -4.47
N SER A 124 1.30 11.37 -5.16
CA SER A 124 1.83 12.62 -5.74
C SER A 124 2.26 13.68 -4.71
N LYS A 125 1.90 13.47 -3.43
CA LYS A 125 2.22 14.41 -2.34
C LYS A 125 3.27 13.86 -1.37
N VAL A 126 3.85 12.70 -1.68
CA VAL A 126 4.94 12.12 -0.90
C VAL A 126 6.21 12.96 -1.08
N SER A 127 6.86 13.30 0.03
CA SER A 127 8.10 14.08 0.01
C SER A 127 9.21 13.36 -0.78
N GLY A 128 9.88 14.09 -1.67
CA GLY A 128 11.03 13.57 -2.41
C GLY A 128 12.28 13.34 -1.53
N ASP A 129 12.30 13.88 -0.31
CA ASP A 129 13.41 13.76 0.65
C ASP A 129 13.28 12.51 1.55
N LEU A 130 12.25 11.67 1.31
CA LEU A 130 12.03 10.45 2.08
C LEU A 130 13.15 9.45 1.77
N GLU A 131 14.02 9.20 2.75
CA GLU A 131 15.11 8.24 2.65
C GLU A 131 15.23 7.41 3.94
N LEU A 132 15.05 6.09 3.80
CA LEU A 132 15.30 5.13 4.89
C LEU A 132 16.79 4.89 5.03
N LYS A 133 17.25 4.77 6.29
CA LYS A 133 18.64 4.43 6.64
C LYS A 133 18.65 3.13 7.43
N ALA A 134 19.53 2.21 7.02
CA ALA A 134 19.68 0.95 7.72
C ALA A 134 20.24 1.14 9.13
N GLY A 135 19.73 0.36 10.08
CA GLY A 135 20.22 0.34 11.46
C GLY A 135 19.30 -0.40 12.42
N GLY A 136 19.89 -1.01 13.43
CA GLY A 136 19.17 -1.65 14.52
C GLY A 136 18.87 -3.13 14.29
N LEU A 137 18.09 -3.69 15.21
CA LEU A 137 17.54 -5.04 15.19
C LEU A 137 16.27 -5.10 14.32
N THR A 138 15.43 -6.11 14.52
CA THR A 138 14.22 -6.33 13.72
C THR A 138 12.99 -6.44 14.61
N SER A 139 12.23 -5.35 14.78
CA SER A 139 10.99 -5.31 15.58
C SER A 139 9.76 -5.55 14.68
N LEU A 140 9.71 -6.72 14.04
CA LEU A 140 8.69 -7.09 13.06
C LEU A 140 7.28 -7.12 13.66
N ASN A 141 7.11 -7.83 14.79
CA ASN A 141 5.81 -7.93 15.46
C ASN A 141 5.21 -6.54 15.78
N GLN A 142 6.03 -5.65 16.36
CA GLN A 142 5.56 -4.30 16.70
C GLN A 142 5.24 -3.47 15.46
N ALA A 143 6.01 -3.60 14.38
CA ALA A 143 5.76 -2.89 13.13
C ALA A 143 4.42 -3.29 12.50
N LEU A 144 4.11 -4.58 12.49
CA LEU A 144 2.85 -5.09 11.97
C LEU A 144 1.66 -4.72 12.86
N LEU A 145 1.81 -4.73 14.18
CA LEU A 145 0.78 -4.21 15.10
C LEU A 145 0.50 -2.72 14.85
N THR A 146 1.55 -1.93 14.64
CA THR A 146 1.43 -0.51 14.28
C THR A 146 0.69 -0.33 12.95
N ALA A 147 1.03 -1.12 11.92
CA ALA A 147 0.33 -1.06 10.64
C ALA A 147 -1.17 -1.41 10.78
N CYS A 148 -1.51 -2.39 11.61
CA CYS A 148 -2.89 -2.74 11.91
C CYS A 148 -3.65 -1.63 12.67
N GLU A 149 -2.97 -0.90 13.55
CA GLU A 149 -3.55 0.27 14.23
C GLU A 149 -3.82 1.41 13.23
N LEU A 150 -2.84 1.72 12.39
CA LEU A 150 -2.96 2.75 11.34
C LEU A 150 -4.10 2.45 10.36
N GLU A 151 -4.27 1.18 9.97
CA GLU A 151 -5.42 0.76 9.14
C GLU A 151 -6.75 1.17 9.77
N GLY A 152 -6.94 0.85 11.06
CA GLY A 152 -8.18 1.19 11.76
C GLY A 152 -8.45 2.70 11.81
N LYS A 153 -7.42 3.51 12.09
CA LYS A 153 -7.52 4.97 12.13
C LYS A 153 -7.79 5.56 10.74
N TYR A 154 -7.11 5.05 9.73
CA TYR A 154 -7.33 5.44 8.33
C TYR A 154 -8.74 5.11 7.88
N ALA A 155 -9.23 3.90 8.13
CA ALA A 155 -10.58 3.49 7.77
C ALA A 155 -11.65 4.37 8.44
N HIS A 156 -11.45 4.72 9.71
CA HIS A 156 -12.29 5.66 10.43
C HIS A 156 -12.28 7.05 9.76
N ARG A 157 -11.09 7.57 9.46
CA ARG A 157 -10.91 8.89 8.82
C ARG A 157 -11.53 8.97 7.43
N VAL A 158 -11.36 7.93 6.59
CA VAL A 158 -11.99 7.86 5.27
C VAL A 158 -13.52 7.88 5.41
N LYS A 159 -14.06 7.06 6.32
CA LYS A 159 -15.50 7.01 6.56
C LYS A 159 -16.06 8.36 7.06
N GLU A 160 -15.36 9.08 7.90
CA GLU A 160 -15.76 10.43 8.33
C GLU A 160 -15.84 11.40 7.16
N LYS A 161 -14.81 11.41 6.30
CA LYS A 161 -14.72 12.33 5.17
C LYS A 161 -15.69 12.00 4.04
N THR A 162 -15.77 10.72 3.67
CA THR A 162 -16.48 10.28 2.46
C THR A 162 -17.88 9.72 2.72
N ARG A 163 -18.20 9.42 3.99
CA ARG A 163 -19.41 8.68 4.39
C ARG A 163 -19.48 7.25 3.83
N LYS A 164 -18.38 6.75 3.26
CA LYS A 164 -18.25 5.40 2.73
C LYS A 164 -17.10 4.67 3.45
N ALA A 165 -17.18 3.34 3.52
CA ALA A 165 -16.04 2.54 3.95
C ALA A 165 -14.91 2.64 2.90
N PRO A 166 -13.64 2.62 3.30
CA PRO A 166 -12.53 2.51 2.35
C PRO A 166 -12.61 1.19 1.58
N TYR A 167 -11.94 1.14 0.43
CA TYR A 167 -11.58 -0.14 -0.18
C TYR A 167 -10.65 -0.92 0.77
N LYS A 168 -10.53 -2.22 0.54
CA LYS A 168 -9.60 -3.07 1.27
C LYS A 168 -8.21 -2.44 1.28
N THR A 169 -7.66 -2.20 2.47
CA THR A 169 -6.29 -1.68 2.63
C THR A 169 -5.29 -2.75 2.24
N VAL A 170 -4.26 -2.37 1.48
CA VAL A 170 -3.16 -3.28 1.13
C VAL A 170 -2.02 -3.05 2.11
N VAL A 171 -1.62 -4.08 2.85
CA VAL A 171 -0.46 -4.05 3.75
C VAL A 171 0.64 -4.87 3.12
N VAL A 172 1.73 -4.22 2.77
CA VAL A 172 2.91 -4.83 2.15
C VAL A 172 4.02 -4.91 3.20
N LEU A 173 4.50 -6.10 3.48
CA LEU A 173 5.69 -6.32 4.30
C LEU A 173 6.89 -6.61 3.40
N LEU A 174 8.03 -5.97 3.70
CA LEU A 174 9.33 -6.22 3.07
C LEU A 174 10.37 -6.44 4.16
N THR A 175 10.90 -7.66 4.31
CA THR A 175 11.92 -8.00 5.32
C THR A 175 12.86 -9.09 4.84
N ASP A 176 14.11 -9.09 5.35
CA ASP A 176 15.08 -10.19 5.18
C ASP A 176 15.44 -10.84 6.53
N GLY A 177 14.74 -10.48 7.60
CA GLY A 177 15.00 -10.95 8.95
C GLY A 177 13.80 -11.63 9.60
N HIS A 178 13.99 -11.96 10.85
CA HIS A 178 12.99 -12.47 11.78
C HIS A 178 12.88 -11.55 12.99
N ASP A 179 11.78 -11.65 13.73
CA ASP A 179 11.55 -10.77 14.89
C ASP A 179 12.61 -11.00 15.98
N GLU A 180 13.20 -9.92 16.50
CA GLU A 180 14.25 -9.96 17.51
C GLU A 180 13.86 -9.15 18.76
N PRO A 181 14.23 -9.61 19.96
CA PRO A 181 14.99 -10.83 20.29
C PRO A 181 14.11 -12.08 20.48
N ALA A 182 12.80 -11.98 20.36
CA ALA A 182 11.89 -13.03 20.81
C ALA A 182 11.46 -14.02 19.71
N GLY A 183 11.48 -13.63 18.41
CA GLY A 183 10.98 -14.44 17.33
C GLY A 183 9.47 -14.76 17.44
N ASP A 184 8.70 -13.90 18.13
CA ASP A 184 7.27 -14.10 18.40
C ASP A 184 6.42 -13.06 17.66
N VAL A 185 5.81 -13.49 16.57
CA VAL A 185 4.91 -12.68 15.75
C VAL A 185 3.42 -12.98 16.01
N SER A 186 3.11 -13.79 17.02
CA SER A 186 1.73 -14.29 17.27
C SER A 186 0.69 -13.19 17.44
N ALA A 187 1.03 -12.12 18.15
CA ALA A 187 0.12 -11.00 18.37
C ALA A 187 -0.20 -10.26 17.06
N ALA A 188 0.81 -10.05 16.19
CA ALA A 188 0.61 -9.48 14.86
C ALA A 188 -0.19 -10.42 13.96
N ALA A 189 0.14 -11.72 13.97
CA ALA A 189 -0.56 -12.75 13.22
C ALA A 189 -2.06 -12.81 13.58
N ASP A 190 -2.38 -12.75 14.87
CA ASP A 190 -3.77 -12.67 15.36
C ASP A 190 -4.51 -11.45 14.84
N ARG A 191 -3.84 -10.30 14.83
CA ARG A 191 -4.44 -9.05 14.40
C ARG A 191 -4.63 -9.00 12.88
N ILE A 192 -3.62 -9.40 12.11
CA ILE A 192 -3.68 -9.50 10.65
C ILE A 192 -4.77 -10.48 10.23
N SER A 193 -4.81 -11.68 10.83
CA SER A 193 -5.83 -12.69 10.54
C SER A 193 -7.24 -12.14 10.65
N LYS A 194 -7.55 -11.42 11.73
CA LYS A 194 -8.87 -10.80 11.93
C LYS A 194 -9.20 -9.75 10.88
N LEU A 195 -8.21 -8.98 10.42
CA LEU A 195 -8.40 -7.96 9.39
C LEU A 195 -8.59 -8.59 8.01
N VAL A 196 -7.85 -9.65 7.69
CA VAL A 196 -7.98 -10.42 6.46
C VAL A 196 -9.33 -11.14 6.40
N GLU A 197 -9.71 -11.90 7.43
CA GLU A 197 -10.99 -12.59 7.54
C GLU A 197 -12.19 -11.64 7.42
N SER A 198 -12.08 -10.43 7.99
CA SER A 198 -13.12 -9.40 7.89
C SER A 198 -13.12 -8.65 6.55
N GLY A 199 -12.24 -9.01 5.63
CA GLY A 199 -12.14 -8.39 4.31
C GLY A 199 -11.62 -6.95 4.30
N LYS A 200 -11.01 -6.48 5.41
CA LYS A 200 -10.49 -5.11 5.54
C LYS A 200 -9.10 -4.94 4.98
N VAL A 201 -8.29 -6.00 5.03
CA VAL A 201 -6.88 -5.99 4.61
C VAL A 201 -6.62 -7.06 3.56
N LEU A 202 -5.80 -6.72 2.55
CA LEU A 202 -5.04 -7.66 1.75
C LEU A 202 -3.60 -7.58 2.25
N PHE A 203 -3.08 -8.69 2.79
CA PHE A 203 -1.73 -8.78 3.31
C PHE A 203 -0.80 -9.40 2.28
N LEU A 204 0.30 -8.71 1.96
CA LEU A 204 1.27 -9.10 0.93
C LEU A 204 2.68 -9.11 1.53
N PRO A 205 3.09 -10.19 2.17
CA PRO A 205 4.44 -10.31 2.75
C PRO A 205 5.45 -10.80 1.74
N PHE A 206 6.53 -10.03 1.58
CA PHE A 206 7.70 -10.35 0.75
C PHE A 206 8.91 -10.60 1.63
N GLY A 207 9.41 -11.84 1.60
CA GLY A 207 10.65 -12.25 2.25
C GLY A 207 11.81 -12.32 1.27
N TYR A 208 12.99 -11.91 1.68
CA TYR A 208 14.22 -12.05 0.91
C TYR A 208 15.42 -12.37 1.82
N GLY A 209 16.44 -13.09 1.29
CA GLY A 209 17.56 -13.50 2.12
C GLY A 209 17.20 -14.59 3.13
N ASP A 210 17.53 -14.34 4.39
CA ASP A 210 17.42 -15.33 5.46
C ASP A 210 16.19 -15.11 6.35
N TYR A 211 15.06 -14.63 5.75
CA TYR A 211 13.80 -14.44 6.48
C TYR A 211 13.28 -15.77 7.08
N SER A 212 12.51 -15.67 8.16
CA SER A 212 11.95 -16.83 8.85
C SER A 212 10.68 -17.33 8.13
N GLU A 213 10.75 -18.51 7.51
CA GLU A 213 9.56 -19.14 6.89
C GLU A 213 8.52 -19.55 7.94
N ASP A 214 8.92 -19.90 9.17
CA ASP A 214 8.01 -20.20 10.28
C ASP A 214 7.17 -18.98 10.67
N GLU A 215 7.78 -17.79 10.81
CA GLU A 215 7.08 -16.56 11.12
C GLU A 215 6.14 -16.15 9.98
N PHE A 216 6.57 -16.32 8.72
CA PHE A 216 5.73 -16.04 7.56
C PHE A 216 4.54 -17.00 7.47
N ALA A 217 4.74 -18.28 7.78
CA ALA A 217 3.65 -19.26 7.86
C ALA A 217 2.62 -18.87 8.94
N GLU A 218 3.09 -18.39 10.10
CA GLU A 218 2.22 -17.90 11.17
C GLU A 218 1.47 -16.63 10.78
N LEU A 219 2.15 -15.65 10.19
CA LEU A 219 1.55 -14.40 9.72
C LEU A 219 0.51 -14.62 8.61
N CYS A 220 0.73 -15.63 7.75
CA CYS A 220 -0.10 -15.93 6.59
C CYS A 220 -1.11 -17.06 6.83
N ARG A 221 -1.38 -17.45 8.07
CA ARG A 221 -2.23 -18.60 8.41
C ARG A 221 -3.66 -18.55 7.87
N VAL A 222 -4.17 -17.37 7.49
CA VAL A 222 -5.49 -17.18 6.87
C VAL A 222 -5.38 -17.15 5.35
N ASP A 223 -4.49 -16.31 4.81
CA ASP A 223 -4.29 -16.18 3.35
C ASP A 223 -3.51 -17.37 2.76
N GLY A 224 -2.73 -18.05 3.60
CA GLY A 224 -1.96 -19.24 3.24
C GLY A 224 -0.81 -19.00 2.24
N MET A 225 -0.37 -17.76 2.03
CA MET A 225 0.55 -17.42 0.96
C MET A 225 1.47 -16.25 1.33
N TRP A 226 2.74 -16.37 0.95
CA TRP A 226 3.72 -15.27 0.97
C TRP A 226 4.62 -15.32 -0.27
N PHE A 227 5.51 -14.35 -0.42
CA PHE A 227 6.31 -14.15 -1.62
C PHE A 227 7.79 -14.15 -1.28
N LYS A 228 8.53 -15.09 -1.86
CA LYS A 228 9.98 -15.16 -1.76
C LYS A 228 10.61 -14.46 -2.95
N LEU A 229 11.45 -13.48 -2.67
CA LEU A 229 12.20 -12.77 -3.69
C LEU A 229 13.50 -13.53 -4.03
N SER A 230 13.91 -13.46 -5.30
CA SER A 230 15.12 -14.14 -5.78
C SER A 230 16.41 -13.64 -5.11
N ASP A 231 17.50 -14.40 -5.28
CA ASP A 231 18.81 -14.10 -4.64
C ASP A 231 19.44 -12.79 -5.14
N ASP A 232 19.11 -12.29 -6.32
CA ASP A 232 19.45 -10.92 -6.73
C ASP A 232 18.53 -9.93 -6.01
N LYS A 233 18.79 -9.75 -4.72
CA LYS A 233 17.96 -8.99 -3.78
C LYS A 233 17.60 -7.60 -4.32
N GLY A 234 18.54 -6.89 -4.93
CA GLY A 234 18.32 -5.52 -5.42
C GLY A 234 17.32 -5.47 -6.58
N LYS A 235 17.47 -6.39 -7.55
CA LYS A 235 16.56 -6.52 -8.69
C LYS A 235 15.20 -7.03 -8.24
N ALA A 236 15.17 -8.04 -7.39
CA ALA A 236 13.94 -8.65 -6.90
C ALA A 236 13.09 -7.68 -6.09
N ILE A 237 13.70 -6.83 -5.25
CA ILE A 237 13.01 -5.75 -4.53
C ILE A 237 12.39 -4.74 -5.53
N ALA A 238 13.14 -4.34 -6.56
CA ALA A 238 12.60 -3.45 -7.57
C ALA A 238 11.40 -4.07 -8.31
N GLU A 239 11.46 -5.38 -8.63
CA GLU A 239 10.33 -6.09 -9.25
C GLU A 239 9.13 -6.25 -8.29
N ALA A 240 9.36 -6.45 -6.99
CA ALA A 240 8.28 -6.45 -5.99
C ALA A 240 7.55 -5.10 -5.96
N PHE A 241 8.26 -3.98 -5.93
CA PHE A 241 7.64 -2.66 -5.98
C PHE A 241 6.87 -2.40 -7.27
N LYS A 242 7.39 -2.84 -8.42
CA LYS A 242 6.67 -2.76 -9.70
C LYS A 242 5.41 -3.63 -9.71
N LEU A 243 5.46 -4.81 -9.09
CA LEU A 243 4.30 -5.69 -8.93
C LEU A 243 3.22 -4.99 -8.09
N ILE A 244 3.61 -4.39 -6.96
CA ILE A 244 2.70 -3.64 -6.09
C ILE A 244 2.06 -2.48 -6.88
N GLY A 245 2.85 -1.68 -7.60
CA GLY A 245 2.35 -0.56 -8.41
C GLY A 245 1.37 -1.01 -9.50
N ALA A 246 1.72 -2.06 -10.25
CA ALA A 246 0.83 -2.64 -11.26
C ALA A 246 -0.48 -3.16 -10.63
N SER A 247 -0.40 -3.78 -9.45
CA SER A 247 -1.57 -4.27 -8.73
C SER A 247 -2.47 -3.13 -8.24
N MET A 248 -1.89 -2.01 -7.79
CA MET A 248 -2.68 -0.83 -7.41
C MET A 248 -3.48 -0.30 -8.59
N ARG A 249 -2.87 -0.27 -9.78
CA ARG A 249 -3.55 0.17 -10.99
C ARG A 249 -4.80 -0.68 -11.29
N VAL A 250 -4.65 -2.00 -11.39
CA VAL A 250 -5.79 -2.88 -11.71
C VAL A 250 -6.83 -2.94 -10.60
N MET A 251 -6.40 -2.85 -9.33
CA MET A 251 -7.32 -2.78 -8.18
C MET A 251 -8.06 -1.42 -8.09
N SER A 252 -7.61 -0.41 -8.82
CA SER A 252 -8.26 0.91 -8.87
C SER A 252 -9.32 0.99 -9.95
N GLU A 253 -9.42 0.00 -10.83
CA GLU A 253 -10.44 -0.04 -11.88
C GLU A 253 -11.86 -0.19 -11.29
N PRO A 254 -12.87 0.40 -11.94
CA PRO A 254 -14.27 0.22 -11.54
C PRO A 254 -14.65 -1.27 -11.54
N GLY A 255 -15.21 -1.75 -10.43
CA GLY A 255 -15.61 -3.14 -10.28
C GLY A 255 -14.54 -4.08 -9.71
N ALA A 256 -13.33 -3.59 -9.45
CA ALA A 256 -12.25 -4.41 -8.85
C ALA A 256 -12.50 -4.79 -7.37
N ALA A 257 -13.39 -4.09 -6.68
CA ALA A 257 -13.69 -4.36 -5.27
C ALA A 257 -14.19 -5.80 -5.06
N GLY A 258 -13.54 -6.51 -4.13
CA GLY A 258 -13.80 -7.92 -3.83
C GLY A 258 -12.96 -8.91 -4.64
N SER A 259 -12.24 -8.45 -5.67
CA SER A 259 -11.37 -9.28 -6.51
C SER A 259 -9.88 -8.96 -6.32
N GLU A 260 -9.51 -8.18 -5.32
CA GLU A 260 -8.15 -7.65 -5.13
C GLU A 260 -7.09 -8.75 -5.10
N ARG A 261 -7.40 -9.88 -4.46
CA ARG A 261 -6.48 -11.02 -4.39
C ARG A 261 -6.23 -11.62 -5.78
N GLN A 262 -7.29 -11.91 -6.53
CA GLN A 262 -7.19 -12.46 -7.87
C GLN A 262 -6.42 -11.52 -8.81
N LEU A 263 -6.72 -10.22 -8.76
CA LEU A 263 -6.04 -9.20 -9.57
C LEU A 263 -4.54 -9.11 -9.26
N PHE A 264 -4.17 -9.25 -7.97
CA PHE A 264 -2.78 -9.34 -7.58
C PHE A 264 -2.10 -10.59 -8.15
N GLU A 265 -2.73 -11.76 -8.05
CA GLU A 265 -2.21 -13.02 -8.57
C GLU A 265 -2.05 -12.99 -10.11
N GLU A 266 -2.94 -12.33 -10.83
CA GLU A 266 -2.80 -12.11 -12.27
C GLU A 266 -1.56 -11.27 -12.61
N CYS A 267 -1.30 -10.20 -11.85
CA CYS A 267 -0.08 -9.40 -12.01
C CYS A 267 1.18 -10.21 -11.67
N LEU A 268 1.11 -11.06 -10.63
CA LEU A 268 2.20 -11.90 -10.16
C LEU A 268 2.66 -12.92 -11.21
N ASN A 269 1.75 -13.53 -11.96
CA ASN A 269 2.05 -14.53 -12.99
C ASN A 269 2.99 -14.01 -14.08
N THR A 270 3.19 -12.70 -14.19
CA THR A 270 4.11 -12.07 -15.14
C THR A 270 5.51 -11.79 -14.55
N ARG A 271 5.79 -12.20 -13.30
CA ARG A 271 6.98 -11.82 -12.52
C ARG A 271 7.81 -13.05 -12.07
N PRO A 272 8.75 -13.52 -12.90
CA PRO A 272 9.53 -14.73 -12.59
C PRO A 272 10.51 -14.56 -11.40
N ASP A 273 10.86 -13.33 -11.03
CA ASP A 273 11.76 -13.04 -9.91
C ASP A 273 11.05 -13.08 -8.53
N VAL A 274 9.73 -13.36 -8.51
CA VAL A 274 8.91 -13.48 -7.31
C VAL A 274 8.32 -14.89 -7.26
N GLN A 275 8.78 -15.68 -6.28
CA GLN A 275 8.26 -17.01 -6.05
C GLN A 275 7.10 -16.97 -5.06
N VAL A 276 6.01 -17.64 -5.38
CA VAL A 276 4.91 -17.87 -4.43
C VAL A 276 5.27 -19.03 -3.53
N CYS A 277 5.14 -18.81 -2.23
CA CYS A 277 5.23 -19.83 -1.21
C CYS A 277 3.84 -20.03 -0.59
N THR A 278 3.43 -21.27 -0.36
CA THR A 278 2.13 -21.56 0.24
C THR A 278 2.29 -22.30 1.56
N LEU A 279 1.33 -22.13 2.46
CA LEU A 279 1.29 -22.84 3.73
C LEU A 279 1.24 -24.36 3.51
N ASP A 280 0.53 -24.83 2.48
CA ASP A 280 0.45 -26.24 2.12
C ASP A 280 1.82 -26.82 1.72
N ASP A 281 2.60 -26.07 0.93
CA ASP A 281 3.95 -26.51 0.52
C ASP A 281 4.92 -26.50 1.71
N PHE A 282 4.83 -25.51 2.58
CA PHE A 282 5.62 -25.42 3.81
C PHE A 282 5.35 -26.61 4.74
N VAL A 283 4.09 -26.95 4.98
CA VAL A 283 3.71 -28.10 5.84
C VAL A 283 4.19 -29.42 5.23
N ARG A 284 4.11 -29.58 3.90
CA ARG A 284 4.62 -30.80 3.22
C ARG A 284 6.12 -30.90 3.24
N GLY A 285 6.84 -29.77 3.17
CA GLY A 285 8.32 -29.77 3.22
C GLY A 285 8.90 -30.08 4.60
N ASN A 286 8.10 -29.93 5.68
CA ASN A 286 8.50 -30.19 7.06
C ASN A 286 8.04 -31.58 7.60
N GLN A 287 7.47 -32.44 6.75
CA GLN A 287 7.13 -33.84 7.04
C GLN A 287 8.18 -34.79 6.48
#